data_aab516c374394d18fc5eb158d2183c2f
#
_entry.id   aab516c374394d18fc5eb158d2183c2f
#
_cell.length_a   1.000
_cell.length_b   1.000
_cell.length_c   1.000
_cell.angle_alpha   90.00
_cell.angle_beta   90.00
_cell.angle_gamma   90.00
#
_symmetry.space_group_name_H-M   'P 1'
#
loop_
_entity.id
_entity.type
_entity.pdbx_description
1 polymer ?
#
loop_
_entity_poly.entity_id
_entity_poly.type
_entity_poly.pdbx_seq_one_letter_code
_entity_poly.pdbx_strand_id
1 'polypeptide(L)'
;MWRALICVAMSAILSALAFGGTWIDDFEGKELGPEWTIKDRPGNPSEFKVENGALHITCTQNFGHMENTRPLALIEAPEGDFSVIGLFSSDPEKPSDAWHGIFVLGDDPMDFACLLFGGESNQPQKTLIGSMVKGVWQDKGHFPTGFEVPFYLKLEKSGKQWRGYCRKSEKEDWNPIGSPWEHDLKPKWVGVGFINNWGGKVVTLIVDTFIVEGPKVTPRAQAVDPSDKLATVWGDLKR
;
A
#
# COMPACT_ATOMS: atom_id res chain seq x y z
N MET A 1 -31.16 -47.41 -37.94
CA MET A 1 -30.90 -46.93 -36.59
C MET A 1 -29.47 -46.36 -36.53
N TRP A 2 -29.32 -45.06 -36.71
CA TRP A 2 -28.02 -44.40 -36.68
C TRP A 2 -27.88 -43.72 -35.31
N ARG A 3 -26.88 -44.12 -34.53
CA ARG A 3 -26.53 -43.46 -33.27
C ARG A 3 -25.55 -42.33 -33.62
N ALA A 4 -25.99 -41.11 -33.46
CA ALA A 4 -25.15 -39.92 -33.52
C ALA A 4 -24.32 -39.80 -32.22
N LEU A 5 -22.99 -39.91 -32.32
CA LEU A 5 -22.06 -39.59 -31.26
C LEU A 5 -21.91 -38.06 -31.22
N ILE A 6 -22.40 -37.44 -30.16
CA ILE A 6 -22.14 -36.04 -29.87
C ILE A 6 -20.81 -36.00 -29.09
N CYS A 7 -19.73 -35.61 -29.75
CA CYS A 7 -18.48 -35.23 -29.09
C CYS A 7 -18.66 -33.85 -28.46
N VAL A 8 -18.85 -33.80 -27.17
CA VAL A 8 -18.75 -32.55 -26.38
C VAL A 8 -17.27 -32.23 -26.23
N ALA A 9 -16.78 -31.32 -27.04
CA ALA A 9 -15.46 -30.72 -26.83
C ALA A 9 -15.51 -29.85 -25.59
N MET A 10 -15.06 -30.37 -24.46
CA MET A 10 -14.77 -29.60 -23.27
C MET A 10 -13.53 -28.71 -23.55
N SER A 11 -13.76 -27.49 -23.96
CA SER A 11 -12.71 -26.46 -24.00
C SER A 11 -12.30 -26.16 -22.57
N ALA A 12 -11.26 -26.82 -22.10
CA ALA A 12 -10.55 -26.41 -20.88
C ALA A 12 -9.91 -25.05 -21.18
N ILE A 13 -10.55 -23.98 -20.71
CA ILE A 13 -9.93 -22.67 -20.60
C ILE A 13 -8.86 -22.83 -19.50
N LEU A 14 -7.64 -23.16 -19.90
CA LEU A 14 -6.47 -22.94 -19.04
C LEU A 14 -6.37 -21.44 -18.86
N SER A 15 -6.92 -20.94 -17.76
CA SER A 15 -6.54 -19.66 -17.22
C SER A 15 -5.04 -19.77 -16.93
N ALA A 16 -4.21 -19.24 -17.82
CA ALA A 16 -2.81 -19.03 -17.53
C ALA A 16 -2.79 -18.14 -16.28
N LEU A 17 -2.49 -18.72 -15.13
CA LEU A 17 -2.06 -18.00 -13.96
C LEU A 17 -0.78 -17.30 -14.42
N ALA A 18 -0.92 -16.06 -14.83
CA ALA A 18 0.21 -15.18 -14.99
C ALA A 18 0.88 -15.16 -13.61
N PHE A 19 2.05 -15.82 -13.50
CA PHE A 19 2.88 -15.70 -12.31
C PHE A 19 3.28 -14.24 -12.23
N GLY A 20 2.52 -13.48 -11.46
CA GLY A 20 2.83 -12.09 -11.16
C GLY A 20 4.08 -12.05 -10.31
N GLY A 21 4.89 -11.02 -10.50
CA GLY A 21 5.98 -10.73 -9.57
C GLY A 21 5.44 -10.15 -8.28
N THR A 22 6.23 -10.29 -7.23
CA THR A 22 6.00 -9.65 -5.93
C THR A 22 7.26 -8.91 -5.52
N TRP A 23 7.10 -7.64 -5.19
CA TRP A 23 8.14 -6.81 -4.60
C TRP A 23 7.76 -6.60 -3.13
N ILE A 24 8.70 -6.86 -2.20
CA ILE A 24 8.47 -6.77 -0.75
C ILE A 24 9.58 -5.96 -0.12
N ASP A 25 9.22 -5.09 0.81
CA ASP A 25 10.11 -4.49 1.79
C ASP A 25 9.51 -4.70 3.19
N ASP A 26 10.25 -5.38 4.04
CA ASP A 26 9.94 -5.65 5.44
C ASP A 26 10.78 -4.78 6.38
N PHE A 27 11.51 -3.82 5.80
CA PHE A 27 12.29 -2.80 6.49
C PHE A 27 13.30 -3.35 7.52
N GLU A 28 13.87 -4.52 7.27
CA GLU A 28 14.88 -5.12 8.16
C GLU A 28 16.23 -4.38 8.17
N GLY A 29 16.40 -3.43 7.25
CA GLY A 29 17.59 -2.58 7.16
C GLY A 29 17.70 -1.54 8.27
N LYS A 30 18.66 -0.63 8.12
CA LYS A 30 18.81 0.56 8.97
C LYS A 30 18.39 1.84 8.25
N GLU A 31 18.17 1.75 6.95
CA GLU A 31 17.86 2.86 6.05
C GLU A 31 16.91 2.35 4.97
N LEU A 32 16.14 3.25 4.38
CA LEU A 32 15.37 2.94 3.19
C LEU A 32 16.30 2.53 2.05
N GLY A 33 15.93 1.49 1.31
CA GLY A 33 16.64 1.04 0.13
C GLY A 33 16.70 2.14 -0.95
N PRO A 34 17.64 2.03 -1.90
CA PRO A 34 17.85 3.03 -2.95
C PRO A 34 16.66 3.17 -3.91
N GLU A 35 15.73 2.23 -3.90
CA GLU A 35 14.50 2.27 -4.68
C GLU A 35 13.49 3.29 -4.15
N TRP A 36 13.60 3.65 -2.86
CA TRP A 36 12.70 4.59 -2.23
C TRP A 36 13.11 6.04 -2.54
N THR A 37 12.10 6.81 -2.90
CA THR A 37 12.21 8.25 -3.09
C THR A 37 11.36 8.94 -2.04
N ILE A 38 11.98 9.79 -1.23
CA ILE A 38 11.25 10.61 -0.25
C ILE A 38 10.78 11.88 -0.94
N LYS A 39 9.50 12.20 -0.81
CA LYS A 39 8.92 13.51 -1.09
C LYS A 39 8.39 14.08 0.19
N ASP A 40 8.71 15.36 0.44
CA ASP A 40 8.27 16.02 1.67
C ASP A 40 8.05 17.51 1.45
N ARG A 41 7.56 18.17 2.45
CA ARG A 41 7.26 19.60 2.47
C ARG A 41 8.53 20.41 2.76
N PRO A 42 8.73 21.51 2.06
CA PRO A 42 9.88 22.38 2.33
C PRO A 42 9.76 23.06 3.69
N GLY A 43 10.91 23.38 4.30
CA GLY A 43 11.03 24.23 5.47
C GLY A 43 10.97 23.56 6.83
N ASN A 44 10.23 22.48 7.00
CA ASN A 44 10.20 21.67 8.22
C ASN A 44 9.90 20.20 7.82
N PRO A 45 10.90 19.44 7.38
CA PRO A 45 10.70 18.10 6.87
C PRO A 45 10.22 17.15 7.96
N SER A 46 9.44 16.16 7.55
CA SER A 46 9.07 15.02 8.37
C SER A 46 10.29 14.12 8.60
N GLU A 47 10.25 13.31 9.62
CA GLU A 47 11.31 12.34 9.87
C GLU A 47 10.95 11.00 9.23
N PHE A 48 11.88 10.41 8.47
CA PHE A 48 11.76 9.08 7.89
C PHE A 48 12.88 8.21 8.46
N LYS A 49 12.50 7.17 9.19
CA LYS A 49 13.44 6.25 9.83
C LYS A 49 13.05 4.81 9.56
N VAL A 50 14.04 3.96 9.37
CA VAL A 50 13.88 2.50 9.44
C VAL A 50 14.43 2.06 10.79
N GLU A 51 13.56 1.57 11.65
CA GLU A 51 13.93 1.07 12.97
C GLU A 51 12.98 -0.03 13.43
N ASN A 52 13.50 -0.99 14.20
CA ASN A 52 12.75 -2.13 14.74
C ASN A 52 12.00 -2.96 13.67
N GLY A 53 12.54 -3.06 12.44
CA GLY A 53 11.90 -3.78 11.34
C GLY A 53 10.69 -3.07 10.74
N ALA A 54 10.62 -1.73 10.82
CA ALA A 54 9.53 -0.95 10.26
C ALA A 54 10.01 0.40 9.74
N LEU A 55 9.30 0.95 8.75
CA LEU A 55 9.43 2.34 8.34
C LEU A 55 8.55 3.23 9.22
N HIS A 56 9.17 4.20 9.87
CA HIS A 56 8.52 5.23 10.66
C HIS A 56 8.54 6.56 9.88
N ILE A 57 7.36 7.14 9.66
CA ILE A 57 7.22 8.49 9.08
C ILE A 57 6.57 9.38 10.13
N THR A 58 7.36 10.24 10.77
CA THR A 58 6.89 11.15 11.81
C THR A 58 6.61 12.53 11.25
N CYS A 59 5.36 12.93 11.29
CA CYS A 59 4.89 14.23 10.82
C CYS A 59 4.49 15.12 11.98
N THR A 60 5.01 16.36 12.00
CA THR A 60 4.68 17.38 13.00
C THR A 60 4.03 18.62 12.38
N GLN A 61 3.94 18.67 11.07
CA GLN A 61 3.46 19.83 10.34
C GLN A 61 1.94 19.83 10.23
N ASN A 62 1.37 21.04 10.29
CA ASN A 62 -0.04 21.25 9.94
C ASN A 62 -0.17 21.45 8.42
N PHE A 63 -0.97 20.62 7.76
CA PHE A 63 -1.28 20.75 6.33
C PHE A 63 -2.58 20.05 5.95
N GLY A 64 -3.15 20.47 4.85
CA GLY A 64 -4.39 19.93 4.29
C GLY A 64 -4.17 19.02 3.07
N HIS A 65 -5.20 18.29 2.72
CA HIS A 65 -5.19 17.36 1.58
C HIS A 65 -5.06 18.04 0.21
N MET A 66 -5.34 19.34 0.13
CA MET A 66 -5.23 20.13 -1.12
C MET A 66 -3.82 20.64 -1.39
N GLU A 67 -2.86 20.38 -0.53
CA GLU A 67 -1.47 20.78 -0.77
C GLU A 67 -0.79 19.80 -1.73
N ASN A 68 0.06 20.33 -2.62
CA ASN A 68 0.78 19.54 -3.63
C ASN A 68 2.04 18.84 -3.10
N THR A 69 2.44 19.15 -1.86
CA THR A 69 3.58 18.56 -1.18
C THR A 69 3.13 17.92 0.13
N ARG A 70 3.57 16.71 0.37
CA ARG A 70 3.22 15.93 1.55
C ARG A 70 4.32 14.90 1.86
N PRO A 71 4.45 14.44 3.12
CA PRO A 71 5.44 13.43 3.47
C PRO A 71 5.04 12.06 2.89
N LEU A 72 5.81 11.60 1.91
CA LEU A 72 5.61 10.33 1.20
C LEU A 72 6.94 9.60 1.01
N ALA A 73 6.95 8.30 1.26
CA ALA A 73 7.98 7.37 0.79
C ALA A 73 7.40 6.59 -0.40
N LEU A 74 8.07 6.65 -1.55
CA LEU A 74 7.56 6.20 -2.84
C LEU A 74 8.58 5.34 -3.57
N ILE A 75 8.11 4.32 -4.28
CA ILE A 75 8.86 3.57 -5.30
C ILE A 75 8.20 3.76 -6.66
N GLU A 76 8.87 3.42 -7.74
CA GLU A 76 8.27 3.41 -9.08
C GLU A 76 7.10 2.44 -9.15
N ALA A 77 5.99 2.88 -9.73
CA ALA A 77 4.82 2.05 -9.91
C ALA A 77 5.04 1.01 -11.01
N PRO A 78 4.56 -0.24 -10.85
CA PRO A 78 4.57 -1.18 -11.95
C PRO A 78 3.59 -0.77 -13.05
N GLU A 79 3.83 -1.27 -14.24
CA GLU A 79 2.90 -1.11 -15.35
C GLU A 79 1.70 -2.08 -15.23
N GLY A 80 0.54 -1.65 -15.73
CA GLY A 80 -0.65 -2.49 -15.86
C GLY A 80 -1.45 -2.60 -14.57
N ASP A 81 -1.93 -3.80 -14.30
CA ASP A 81 -2.72 -4.11 -13.11
C ASP A 81 -1.82 -4.54 -11.97
N PHE A 82 -2.11 -4.09 -10.76
CA PHE A 82 -1.33 -4.42 -9.57
C PHE A 82 -2.13 -4.17 -8.29
N SER A 83 -1.64 -4.69 -7.18
CA SER A 83 -2.08 -4.32 -5.85
C SER A 83 -0.91 -3.83 -5.00
N VAL A 84 -1.21 -2.90 -4.09
CA VAL A 84 -0.30 -2.39 -3.07
C VAL A 84 -0.87 -2.78 -1.72
N ILE A 85 -0.05 -3.43 -0.90
CA ILE A 85 -0.43 -3.94 0.41
C ILE A 85 0.54 -3.39 1.44
N GLY A 86 0.06 -3.08 2.64
CA GLY A 86 0.91 -2.74 3.76
C GLY A 86 0.30 -3.20 5.08
N LEU A 87 1.15 -3.53 6.05
CA LEU A 87 0.80 -3.69 7.45
C LEU A 87 1.09 -2.39 8.16
N PHE A 88 0.06 -1.81 8.78
CA PHE A 88 0.10 -0.45 9.28
C PHE A 88 -0.25 -0.36 10.75
N SER A 89 0.48 0.51 11.44
CA SER A 89 0.11 1.07 12.73
C SER A 89 0.42 2.57 12.78
N SER A 90 0.10 3.21 13.90
CA SER A 90 0.37 4.63 14.11
C SER A 90 0.61 4.94 15.59
N ASP A 91 1.40 5.97 15.83
CA ASP A 91 1.57 6.55 17.16
C ASP A 91 1.18 8.06 17.11
N PRO A 92 0.15 8.48 17.87
CA PRO A 92 -0.74 7.65 18.69
C PRO A 92 -1.57 6.67 17.85
N GLU A 93 -1.99 5.55 18.44
CA GLU A 93 -2.81 4.52 17.77
C GLU A 93 -4.11 5.07 17.16
N LYS A 94 -4.62 6.15 17.73
CA LYS A 94 -5.82 6.86 17.24
C LYS A 94 -5.47 8.32 16.96
N PRO A 95 -4.76 8.59 15.87
CA PRO A 95 -4.40 9.96 15.51
C PRO A 95 -5.66 10.77 15.22
N SER A 96 -5.74 11.97 15.80
CA SER A 96 -6.83 12.89 15.49
C SER A 96 -6.40 13.86 14.40
N ASP A 97 -7.28 14.06 13.41
CA ASP A 97 -7.12 15.04 12.33
C ASP A 97 -5.92 14.73 11.40
N ALA A 98 -5.48 13.47 11.37
CA ALA A 98 -4.46 12.98 10.46
C ALA A 98 -4.93 11.74 9.71
N TRP A 99 -4.67 11.71 8.41
CA TRP A 99 -4.95 10.59 7.54
C TRP A 99 -3.69 10.18 6.79
N HIS A 100 -3.37 8.89 6.83
CA HIS A 100 -2.15 8.31 6.28
C HIS A 100 -2.38 6.87 5.79
N GLY A 101 -1.50 6.36 4.95
CA GLY A 101 -1.60 5.00 4.40
C GLY A 101 -1.02 4.90 3.01
N ILE A 102 -1.72 4.20 2.11
CA ILE A 102 -1.28 3.85 0.75
C ILE A 102 -1.61 4.98 -0.24
N PHE A 103 -0.64 5.27 -1.11
CA PHE A 103 -0.78 6.18 -2.24
C PHE A 103 -0.34 5.53 -3.55
N VAL A 104 -1.05 5.86 -4.61
CA VAL A 104 -0.63 5.66 -6.00
C VAL A 104 -0.75 6.99 -6.72
N LEU A 105 0.37 7.55 -7.18
CA LEU A 105 0.43 8.87 -7.80
C LEU A 105 0.75 8.76 -9.30
N GLY A 106 0.22 9.71 -10.07
CA GLY A 106 0.64 10.00 -11.43
C GLY A 106 1.90 10.86 -11.50
N ASP A 107 2.15 11.45 -12.67
CA ASP A 107 3.21 12.46 -12.86
C ASP A 107 2.93 13.73 -12.07
N ASP A 108 1.67 14.18 -12.09
CA ASP A 108 1.20 15.31 -11.29
C ASP A 108 0.97 14.83 -9.84
N PRO A 109 1.58 15.45 -8.83
CA PRO A 109 1.35 15.12 -7.42
C PRO A 109 -0.09 15.37 -6.96
N MET A 110 -0.88 16.11 -7.76
CA MET A 110 -2.31 16.34 -7.54
C MET A 110 -3.20 15.43 -8.39
N ASP A 111 -2.66 14.31 -8.87
CA ASP A 111 -3.39 13.23 -9.54
C ASP A 111 -3.01 11.89 -8.90
N PHE A 112 -3.87 11.37 -8.02
CA PHE A 112 -3.58 10.17 -7.25
C PHE A 112 -4.83 9.42 -6.78
N ALA A 113 -4.68 8.13 -6.50
CA ALA A 113 -5.60 7.30 -5.73
C ALA A 113 -4.99 6.98 -4.37
N CYS A 114 -5.81 6.88 -3.32
CA CYS A 114 -5.34 6.53 -2.00
C CYS A 114 -6.32 5.66 -1.20
N LEU A 115 -5.75 4.89 -0.30
CA LEU A 115 -6.46 4.15 0.74
C LEU A 115 -5.76 4.44 2.06
N LEU A 116 -6.43 5.14 2.92
CA LEU A 116 -5.87 5.73 4.14
C LEU A 116 -6.61 5.22 5.36
N PHE A 117 -5.98 5.38 6.50
CA PHE A 117 -6.60 5.24 7.81
C PHE A 117 -6.26 6.43 8.70
N GLY A 118 -7.04 6.62 9.74
CA GLY A 118 -6.92 7.75 10.63
C GLY A 118 -8.28 8.15 11.17
N GLY A 119 -8.44 9.41 11.50
CA GLY A 119 -9.72 9.91 11.99
C GLY A 119 -9.75 11.40 12.23
N GLU A 120 -10.95 11.84 12.49
CA GLU A 120 -11.22 13.16 13.01
C GLU A 120 -11.20 13.11 14.55
N SER A 121 -11.01 14.27 15.18
CA SER A 121 -10.99 14.38 16.64
C SER A 121 -12.18 13.67 17.29
N ASN A 122 -11.88 12.80 18.26
CA ASN A 122 -12.88 12.05 19.03
C ASN A 122 -13.74 11.03 18.22
N GLN A 123 -13.35 10.69 17.00
CA GLN A 123 -14.00 9.67 16.20
C GLN A 123 -13.25 8.32 16.29
N PRO A 124 -13.97 7.19 16.15
CA PRO A 124 -13.30 5.91 15.95
C PRO A 124 -12.41 5.94 14.73
N GLN A 125 -11.34 5.16 14.74
CA GLN A 125 -10.49 4.98 13.58
C GLN A 125 -11.30 4.47 12.39
N LYS A 126 -11.09 5.10 11.25
CA LYS A 126 -11.75 4.80 9.99
C LYS A 126 -10.72 4.55 8.89
N THR A 127 -11.16 3.93 7.82
CA THR A 127 -10.48 3.99 6.53
C THR A 127 -11.15 5.03 5.64
N LEU A 128 -10.35 5.65 4.80
CA LEU A 128 -10.78 6.62 3.79
C LEU A 128 -10.34 6.11 2.42
N ILE A 129 -11.26 6.04 1.49
CA ILE A 129 -10.95 5.86 0.08
C ILE A 129 -11.13 7.19 -0.61
N GLY A 130 -10.15 7.60 -1.42
CA GLY A 130 -10.23 8.85 -2.15
C GLY A 130 -9.36 8.88 -3.38
N SER A 131 -9.62 9.89 -4.20
CA SER A 131 -8.81 10.23 -5.37
C SER A 131 -8.65 11.73 -5.47
N MET A 132 -7.49 12.17 -5.90
CA MET A 132 -7.30 13.51 -6.42
C MET A 132 -7.24 13.40 -7.95
N VAL A 133 -8.15 14.04 -8.63
CA VAL A 133 -8.22 14.01 -10.09
C VAL A 133 -7.97 15.42 -10.61
N LYS A 134 -6.79 15.64 -11.16
CA LYS A 134 -6.36 16.97 -11.68
C LYS A 134 -6.56 18.09 -10.65
N GLY A 135 -6.16 17.85 -9.42
CA GLY A 135 -6.29 18.81 -8.33
C GLY A 135 -7.68 18.93 -7.69
N VAL A 136 -8.64 18.08 -8.06
CA VAL A 136 -9.97 18.05 -7.46
C VAL A 136 -10.11 16.81 -6.60
N TRP A 137 -10.30 17.02 -5.30
CA TRP A 137 -10.54 15.93 -4.35
C TRP A 137 -11.90 15.26 -4.59
N GLN A 138 -11.88 13.95 -4.65
CA GLN A 138 -13.05 13.09 -4.75
C GLN A 138 -13.06 12.12 -3.57
N ASP A 139 -13.84 12.43 -2.57
CA ASP A 139 -14.11 11.53 -1.46
C ASP A 139 -14.97 10.36 -1.93
N LYS A 140 -14.51 9.14 -1.72
CA LYS A 140 -15.24 7.91 -2.06
C LYS A 140 -15.84 7.24 -0.84
N GLY A 141 -15.58 7.77 0.33
CA GLY A 141 -16.21 7.39 1.59
C GLY A 141 -15.25 7.08 2.72
N HIS A 142 -15.81 7.13 3.92
CA HIS A 142 -15.18 6.86 5.20
C HIS A 142 -15.85 5.62 5.82
N PHE A 143 -15.06 4.60 6.14
CA PHE A 143 -15.58 3.31 6.55
C PHE A 143 -14.94 2.88 7.88
N PRO A 144 -15.72 2.37 8.86
CA PRO A 144 -15.14 1.77 10.06
C PRO A 144 -14.24 0.59 9.70
N THR A 145 -13.08 0.50 10.33
CA THR A 145 -12.19 -0.67 10.17
C THR A 145 -12.75 -1.92 10.84
N GLY A 146 -13.50 -1.75 11.92
CA GLY A 146 -13.95 -2.83 12.78
C GLY A 146 -12.86 -3.40 13.69
N PHE A 147 -11.61 -2.93 13.57
CA PHE A 147 -10.46 -3.38 14.37
C PHE A 147 -9.46 -2.26 14.60
N GLU A 148 -8.63 -2.43 15.63
CA GLU A 148 -7.55 -1.51 15.97
C GLU A 148 -6.25 -1.88 15.25
N VAL A 149 -5.29 -0.93 15.20
CA VAL A 149 -3.94 -1.17 14.67
C VAL A 149 -3.21 -2.28 15.47
N PRO A 150 -2.26 -3.02 14.86
CA PRO A 150 -1.93 -3.00 13.45
C PRO A 150 -2.94 -3.76 12.60
N PHE A 151 -3.07 -3.40 11.33
CA PHE A 151 -3.90 -4.10 10.35
C PHE A 151 -3.39 -3.90 8.92
N TYR A 152 -3.82 -4.78 8.02
CA TYR A 152 -3.45 -4.70 6.61
C TYR A 152 -4.44 -3.85 5.83
N LEU A 153 -3.90 -3.00 4.95
CA LEU A 153 -4.63 -2.36 3.87
C LEU A 153 -4.15 -2.91 2.53
N LYS A 154 -5.06 -3.00 1.56
CA LYS A 154 -4.74 -3.31 0.17
C LYS A 154 -5.49 -2.37 -0.76
N LEU A 155 -4.77 -1.70 -1.64
CA LEU A 155 -5.30 -0.92 -2.75
C LEU A 155 -5.00 -1.65 -4.06
N GLU A 156 -6.05 -2.01 -4.78
CA GLU A 156 -5.99 -2.79 -6.03
C GLU A 156 -6.38 -1.92 -7.21
N LYS A 157 -5.61 -2.02 -8.29
CA LYS A 157 -5.87 -1.41 -9.59
C LYS A 157 -6.07 -2.49 -10.65
N SER A 158 -7.20 -2.44 -11.36
CA SER A 158 -7.46 -3.26 -12.54
C SER A 158 -8.06 -2.40 -13.66
N GLY A 159 -7.26 -2.17 -14.71
CA GLY A 159 -7.58 -1.17 -15.72
C GLY A 159 -7.74 0.22 -15.12
N LYS A 160 -8.96 0.80 -15.22
CA LYS A 160 -9.33 2.08 -14.57
C LYS A 160 -10.06 1.88 -13.25
N GLN A 161 -10.35 0.64 -12.87
CA GLN A 161 -11.06 0.31 -11.64
C GLN A 161 -10.09 0.23 -10.46
N TRP A 162 -10.53 0.79 -9.34
CA TRP A 162 -9.81 0.77 -8.07
C TRP A 162 -10.68 0.15 -6.99
N ARG A 163 -10.06 -0.58 -6.07
CA ARG A 163 -10.73 -1.22 -4.94
C ARG A 163 -9.86 -1.16 -3.70
N GLY A 164 -10.47 -0.83 -2.58
CA GLY A 164 -9.83 -0.86 -1.27
C GLY A 164 -10.26 -2.08 -0.47
N TYR A 165 -9.34 -2.61 0.34
CA TYR A 165 -9.61 -3.72 1.25
C TYR A 165 -8.85 -3.53 2.56
N CYS A 166 -9.36 -4.16 3.63
CA CYS A 166 -8.65 -4.31 4.89
C CYS A 166 -8.80 -5.73 5.45
N ARG A 167 -7.86 -6.13 6.31
CA ARG A 167 -7.94 -7.34 7.12
C ARG A 167 -7.10 -7.18 8.38
N LYS A 168 -7.44 -7.90 9.46
CA LYS A 168 -6.71 -7.81 10.72
C LYS A 168 -5.40 -8.60 10.68
N SER A 169 -5.37 -9.73 10.00
CA SER A 169 -4.21 -10.62 9.94
C SER A 169 -4.08 -11.30 8.57
N GLU A 170 -2.92 -11.88 8.28
CA GLU A 170 -2.68 -12.61 7.04
C GLU A 170 -3.59 -13.82 6.85
N LYS A 171 -4.08 -14.38 7.93
CA LYS A 171 -4.95 -15.57 7.91
C LYS A 171 -6.41 -15.27 7.62
N GLU A 172 -6.78 -14.00 7.62
CA GLU A 172 -8.14 -13.56 7.37
C GLU A 172 -8.34 -13.20 5.90
N ASP A 173 -9.56 -13.36 5.42
CA ASP A 173 -9.97 -12.90 4.11
C ASP A 173 -9.96 -11.37 4.04
N TRP A 174 -9.77 -10.85 2.83
CA TRP A 174 -9.83 -9.43 2.56
C TRP A 174 -11.27 -8.92 2.63
N ASN A 175 -11.53 -8.00 3.53
CA ASN A 175 -12.81 -7.30 3.64
C ASN A 175 -12.79 -6.08 2.71
N PRO A 176 -13.71 -5.98 1.73
CA PRO A 176 -13.77 -4.82 0.85
C PRO A 176 -14.17 -3.57 1.63
N ILE A 177 -13.55 -2.44 1.28
CA ILE A 177 -13.84 -1.11 1.82
C ILE A 177 -14.61 -0.34 0.76
N GLY A 178 -15.85 -0.01 1.03
CA GLY A 178 -16.70 0.74 0.09
C GLY A 178 -16.97 0.02 -1.22
N SER A 179 -17.31 0.81 -2.24
CA SER A 179 -17.53 0.32 -3.60
C SER A 179 -16.32 0.59 -4.48
N PRO A 180 -16.08 -0.25 -5.52
CA PRO A 180 -15.10 0.08 -6.55
C PRO A 180 -15.38 1.44 -7.18
N TRP A 181 -14.31 2.15 -7.55
CA TRP A 181 -14.44 3.45 -8.23
C TRP A 181 -13.55 3.51 -9.47
N GLU A 182 -13.87 4.43 -10.36
CA GLU A 182 -13.08 4.67 -11.57
C GLU A 182 -12.16 5.88 -11.40
N HIS A 183 -10.91 5.72 -11.83
CA HIS A 183 -9.94 6.80 -12.00
C HIS A 183 -8.96 6.41 -13.10
N ASP A 184 -8.92 7.21 -14.18
CA ASP A 184 -8.00 7.01 -15.32
C ASP A 184 -6.60 7.53 -15.00
N LEU A 185 -6.08 7.11 -13.84
CA LEU A 185 -4.73 7.43 -13.39
C LEU A 185 -3.72 6.63 -14.19
N LYS A 186 -2.64 7.29 -14.62
CA LYS A 186 -1.42 6.65 -15.10
C LYS A 186 -0.40 6.61 -13.96
N PRO A 187 -0.30 5.48 -13.24
CA PRO A 187 0.60 5.38 -12.09
C PRO A 187 2.06 5.61 -12.51
N LYS A 188 2.75 6.42 -11.73
CA LYS A 188 4.19 6.61 -11.80
C LYS A 188 4.87 6.21 -10.50
N TRP A 189 4.17 6.38 -9.37
CA TRP A 189 4.68 6.10 -8.04
C TRP A 189 3.66 5.33 -7.22
N VAL A 190 4.13 4.42 -6.39
CA VAL A 190 3.36 3.78 -5.32
C VAL A 190 4.11 3.93 -4.01
N GLY A 191 3.41 4.02 -2.89
CA GLY A 191 4.06 4.12 -1.60
C GLY A 191 3.13 4.47 -0.47
N VAL A 192 3.71 5.07 0.58
CA VAL A 192 3.03 5.33 1.85
C VAL A 192 3.32 6.74 2.36
N GLY A 193 2.44 7.27 3.19
CA GLY A 193 2.60 8.56 3.83
C GLY A 193 1.31 9.23 4.25
N PHE A 194 1.31 10.55 4.32
CA PHE A 194 0.19 11.35 4.82
C PHE A 194 -0.51 12.13 3.72
N ILE A 195 -1.84 12.24 3.80
CA ILE A 195 -2.61 13.19 2.99
C ILE A 195 -2.79 14.53 3.70
N ASN A 196 -2.89 14.50 5.02
CA ASN A 196 -3.03 15.68 5.87
C ASN A 196 -2.58 15.41 7.31
N ASN A 197 -2.41 16.48 8.06
CA ASN A 197 -2.30 16.52 9.51
C ASN A 197 -2.83 17.89 10.00
N TRP A 198 -4.14 18.06 9.98
CA TRP A 198 -4.78 19.36 10.29
C TRP A 198 -4.54 19.84 11.71
N GLY A 199 -4.33 18.93 12.65
CA GLY A 199 -4.04 19.29 14.03
C GLY A 199 -2.61 19.77 14.26
N GLY A 200 -1.67 19.53 13.33
CA GLY A 200 -0.24 19.79 13.51
C GLY A 200 0.35 19.05 14.71
N LYS A 201 -0.31 17.99 15.17
CA LYS A 201 0.20 17.13 16.24
C LYS A 201 1.29 16.22 15.73
N VAL A 202 2.10 15.72 16.64
CA VAL A 202 3.07 14.67 16.32
C VAL A 202 2.29 13.39 16.03
N VAL A 203 2.41 12.89 14.81
CA VAL A 203 1.82 11.60 14.40
C VAL A 203 2.87 10.83 13.63
N THR A 204 3.09 9.59 14.02
CA THR A 204 3.97 8.66 13.33
C THR A 204 3.14 7.59 12.63
N LEU A 205 3.26 7.49 11.32
CA LEU A 205 2.82 6.33 10.55
C LEU A 205 3.91 5.26 10.68
N ILE A 206 3.53 4.04 11.01
CA ILE A 206 4.43 2.89 11.11
C ILE A 206 4.01 1.87 10.07
N VAL A 207 4.97 1.42 9.26
CA VAL A 207 4.76 0.45 8.17
C VAL A 207 5.70 -0.72 8.41
N ASP A 208 5.15 -1.85 8.86
CA ASP A 208 5.95 -3.06 9.16
C ASP A 208 6.30 -3.83 7.88
N THR A 209 5.42 -3.80 6.89
CA THR A 209 5.63 -4.47 5.60
C THR A 209 4.97 -3.68 4.50
N PHE A 210 5.65 -3.57 3.35
CA PHE A 210 5.11 -2.98 2.13
C PHE A 210 5.31 -3.93 0.95
N ILE A 211 4.22 -4.26 0.26
CA ILE A 211 4.19 -5.26 -0.81
C ILE A 211 3.53 -4.65 -2.05
N VAL A 212 4.14 -4.90 -3.21
CA VAL A 212 3.53 -4.62 -4.51
C VAL A 212 3.45 -5.91 -5.30
N GLU A 213 2.26 -6.29 -5.75
CA GLU A 213 1.99 -7.51 -6.51
C GLU A 213 1.36 -7.20 -7.85
N GLY A 214 1.76 -7.92 -8.88
CA GLY A 214 1.14 -7.78 -10.20
C GLY A 214 1.90 -8.48 -11.31
N PRO A 215 1.28 -8.67 -12.49
CA PRO A 215 1.88 -9.43 -13.60
C PRO A 215 3.21 -8.87 -14.12
N LYS A 216 3.43 -7.57 -13.93
CA LYS A 216 4.63 -6.86 -14.40
C LYS A 216 5.52 -6.33 -13.28
N VAL A 217 5.30 -6.78 -12.05
CA VAL A 217 6.14 -6.41 -10.92
C VAL A 217 7.46 -7.16 -11.01
N THR A 218 8.57 -6.44 -10.95
CA THR A 218 9.90 -7.03 -10.85
C THR A 218 10.17 -7.34 -9.38
N PRO A 219 10.44 -8.60 -9.00
CA PRO A 219 10.77 -8.95 -7.64
C PRO A 219 12.01 -8.17 -7.17
N ARG A 220 11.96 -7.65 -5.96
CA ARG A 220 13.16 -7.12 -5.31
C ARG A 220 14.10 -8.30 -5.02
N ALA A 221 15.36 -8.17 -5.35
CA ALA A 221 16.36 -9.08 -4.85
C ALA A 221 16.45 -8.86 -3.33
N GLN A 222 15.82 -9.74 -2.55
CA GLN A 222 16.01 -9.72 -1.11
C GLN A 222 17.51 -9.84 -0.84
N ALA A 223 18.05 -8.92 -0.07
CA ALA A 223 19.39 -9.06 0.48
C ALA A 223 19.33 -10.27 1.43
N VAL A 224 19.67 -11.43 0.92
CA VAL A 224 19.78 -12.64 1.77
C VAL A 224 20.92 -12.35 2.74
N ASP A 225 20.58 -12.20 4.01
CA ASP A 225 21.60 -12.05 5.06
C ASP A 225 22.61 -13.21 4.89
N PRO A 226 23.91 -12.91 4.78
CA PRO A 226 24.94 -13.95 4.66
C PRO A 226 24.88 -14.98 5.80
N SER A 227 24.33 -14.62 6.97
CA SER A 227 24.12 -15.53 8.11
C SER A 227 23.06 -16.60 7.83
N ASP A 228 21.99 -16.29 7.08
CA ASP A 228 20.95 -17.25 6.73
C ASP A 228 21.43 -18.27 5.69
N LYS A 229 22.34 -17.89 4.80
CA LYS A 229 22.99 -18.82 3.86
C LYS A 229 23.85 -19.86 4.57
N LEU A 230 24.52 -19.48 5.67
CA LEU A 230 25.35 -20.41 6.44
C LEU A 230 24.50 -21.42 7.21
N ALA A 231 23.37 -21.00 7.77
CA ALA A 231 22.48 -21.90 8.52
C ALA A 231 21.85 -23.00 7.65
N THR A 232 21.45 -22.67 6.42
CA THR A 232 20.88 -23.64 5.46
C THR A 232 21.93 -24.64 4.96
N VAL A 233 23.14 -24.17 4.64
CA VAL A 233 24.23 -25.05 4.15
C VAL A 233 24.72 -26.00 5.25
N TRP A 234 24.77 -25.58 6.51
CA TRP A 234 25.16 -26.45 7.64
C TRP A 234 24.06 -27.45 8.04
N GLY A 235 22.80 -27.16 7.80
CA GLY A 235 21.68 -28.06 8.01
C GLY A 235 21.68 -29.27 7.06
N ASP A 236 22.06 -29.04 5.79
CA ASP A 236 22.09 -30.09 4.75
C ASP A 236 23.37 -30.97 4.82
N LEU A 237 24.45 -30.50 5.43
CA LEU A 237 25.68 -31.25 5.60
C LEU A 237 25.65 -32.24 6.79
N LYS A 238 24.59 -32.21 7.61
CA LYS A 238 24.45 -33.10 8.80
C LYS A 238 23.38 -34.18 8.65
N ARG A 239 22.89 -34.45 7.43
CA ARG A 239 21.97 -35.54 7.15
C ARG A 239 22.64 -36.69 6.39
#